data_e9ca3db54d8ce08bf3cfe776c9c5692c
#
_entry.id   e9ca3db54d8ce08bf3cfe776c9c5692c
#
_cell.length_a   1.000
_cell.length_b   1.000
_cell.length_c   1.000
_cell.angle_alpha   90.00
_cell.angle_beta   90.00
_cell.angle_gamma   90.00
#
_symmetry.space_group_name_H-M   'P 1'
#
loop_
_entity.id
_entity.type
_entity.pdbx_description
1 polymer ?
#
loop_
_entity_poly.entity_id
_entity_poly.type
_entity_poly.pdbx_seq_one_letter_code
_entity_poly.pdbx_strand_id
1 'polypeptide(L)'
;MTDMQDGVSVFSTTHEGADRIRVDVGHAGDADAALNAGELAGGDYDLLPYPSMPFAYTQPGHLAALTTLFGVAAPPPDRARVLELGCASGGNIIPLAARWPNARFLGIDLAKRHVEHGRQRIAALGLSNIEIRQGDLTQISLGREQFDYAICHGVFSWVTRAAQDGILRICSENLARDGVATISYNVLPGWHMRRIVRDICLHHVGKEGPARQRVTKARWALEQIAKSVSETDPYGLLLRNEAKRMAGLPASYILGEFLAADNTPCYFHQFIEHTGQYGLTYLCEGDLNASIPQMLDPEMRQRNRALAGSNPLALEQYIDFFTGRPFRRSVLIRAQQASCVERTRRPERLRPLHFASRLRFDASHSNGNMSTYKDDRGHAIAARDPAVRRALARLAESYPATLTLEQLTAPSGERDVADRGTAEASVCKTLFGLVVAGQATASALPLKADGRAAERPRAWQVARVEAQAKQPWITSLHHVAVPLDPVAAVLLPYLDGNNDRQTLKVRLTEALRRGEVRVPELPSEPGQREHVQFETVVAQYIERTLSRLARHALLEPTSS
;
A
#
# COMPACT_ATOMS: atom_id res chain seq x y z
N MET A 1 -26.67 -28.24 0.81
CA MET A 1 -25.80 -29.39 0.57
C MET A 1 -25.79 -29.60 -0.95
N THR A 2 -24.63 -29.95 -1.51
CA THR A 2 -24.33 -30.04 -2.96
C THR A 2 -24.16 -28.66 -3.64
N ASP A 3 -22.91 -28.32 -3.87
CA ASP A 3 -22.23 -27.81 -5.04
C ASP A 3 -20.98 -27.01 -4.65
N MET A 4 -19.90 -27.71 -4.34
CA MET A 4 -18.55 -27.17 -4.30
C MET A 4 -17.55 -28.24 -4.73
N GLN A 5 -17.63 -28.64 -5.98
CA GLN A 5 -16.54 -29.36 -6.66
C GLN A 5 -16.61 -28.97 -8.12
N ASP A 6 -15.89 -27.88 -8.48
CA ASP A 6 -15.37 -27.74 -9.83
C ASP A 6 -14.42 -26.54 -9.89
N GLY A 7 -13.15 -26.83 -10.04
CA GLY A 7 -12.25 -26.06 -10.89
C GLY A 7 -11.16 -25.20 -10.26
N VAL A 8 -11.20 -24.77 -8.99
CA VAL A 8 -10.09 -23.99 -8.41
C VAL A 8 -9.87 -24.37 -6.95
N SER A 9 -8.78 -25.04 -6.65
CA SER A 9 -8.33 -25.25 -5.27
C SER A 9 -7.23 -24.24 -4.93
N VAL A 10 -7.51 -23.34 -3.98
CA VAL A 10 -6.51 -22.50 -3.34
C VAL A 10 -6.01 -23.28 -2.12
N PHE A 11 -4.80 -23.81 -2.20
CA PHE A 11 -4.17 -24.46 -1.05
C PHE A 11 -3.54 -23.38 -0.17
N SER A 12 -4.10 -23.19 1.01
CA SER A 12 -3.44 -22.49 2.11
C SER A 12 -2.71 -23.53 2.96
N THR A 13 -1.41 -23.58 2.88
CA THR A 13 -0.57 -24.26 3.86
C THR A 13 0.15 -23.24 4.70
N THR A 14 -0.05 -23.38 6.03
CA THR A 14 0.66 -22.81 7.16
C THR A 14 0.28 -21.42 7.66
N HIS A 15 -0.12 -21.42 8.93
CA HIS A 15 -0.25 -20.30 9.84
C HIS A 15 1.09 -19.56 10.02
N GLU A 16 1.34 -18.58 9.15
CA GLU A 16 2.33 -17.52 9.37
C GLU A 16 1.99 -16.36 8.43
N GLY A 17 1.03 -15.52 8.76
CA GLY A 17 0.57 -14.52 7.81
C GLY A 17 -0.24 -13.36 8.34
N ALA A 18 -0.20 -13.08 9.61
CA ALA A 18 -0.65 -11.79 10.15
C ALA A 18 0.60 -11.01 10.57
N ASP A 19 0.95 -9.96 9.84
CA ASP A 19 2.03 -9.00 10.09
C ASP A 19 3.35 -9.22 9.31
N ARG A 20 3.26 -9.39 8.01
CA ARG A 20 4.44 -9.11 7.15
C ARG A 20 4.11 -8.08 6.07
N ILE A 21 3.85 -6.82 6.47
CA ILE A 21 4.51 -5.73 5.80
C ILE A 21 5.95 -5.78 6.34
N ARG A 22 6.75 -6.69 5.82
CA ARG A 22 8.18 -6.48 5.79
C ARG A 22 8.40 -5.32 4.84
N VAL A 23 8.44 -4.11 5.39
CA VAL A 23 9.37 -3.12 4.89
C VAL A 23 10.73 -3.75 5.21
N ASP A 24 11.28 -4.48 4.27
CA ASP A 24 12.68 -4.87 4.30
C ASP A 24 13.44 -3.56 4.08
N VAL A 25 13.63 -2.83 5.17
CA VAL A 25 14.49 -1.64 5.22
C VAL A 25 15.89 -2.23 5.27
N GLY A 26 16.45 -2.49 4.08
CA GLY A 26 17.87 -2.71 3.95
C GLY A 26 18.59 -1.62 4.75
N HIS A 27 19.56 -2.01 5.54
CA HIS A 27 20.39 -1.23 6.45
C HIS A 27 20.36 0.28 6.23
N ALA A 28 19.51 0.99 6.99
CA ALA A 28 19.48 2.44 7.07
C ALA A 28 20.63 2.93 7.97
N GLY A 29 21.87 2.58 7.59
CA GLY A 29 23.05 3.09 8.30
C GLY A 29 23.33 4.57 8.05
N ASP A 30 22.89 5.13 6.93
CA ASP A 30 23.25 6.48 6.49
C ASP A 30 22.11 7.52 6.54
N ALA A 31 20.86 7.12 6.71
CA ALA A 31 19.75 8.07 6.93
C ALA A 31 19.85 8.78 8.28
N ASP A 32 20.60 8.22 9.20
CA ASP A 32 20.85 8.80 10.53
C ASP A 32 21.88 9.94 10.53
N ALA A 33 22.70 10.11 9.50
CA ALA A 33 23.74 11.14 9.44
C ALA A 33 23.21 12.55 9.07
N ALA A 34 22.05 12.65 8.44
CA ALA A 34 21.48 13.91 7.95
C ALA A 34 20.73 14.73 9.02
N LEU A 35 20.63 14.25 10.26
CA LEU A 35 19.78 14.83 11.31
C LEU A 35 20.53 15.74 12.31
N ASN A 36 21.75 16.19 12.00
CA ASN A 36 22.59 16.95 12.94
C ASN A 36 22.42 18.48 12.86
N ALA A 37 21.37 19.04 12.29
CA ALA A 37 21.18 20.48 12.23
C ALA A 37 19.82 20.92 12.77
N GLY A 38 19.82 21.51 13.96
CA GLY A 38 18.77 22.44 14.41
C GLY A 38 17.81 21.90 15.47
N GLU A 39 18.17 22.00 16.73
CA GLU A 39 17.24 22.07 17.85
C GLU A 39 16.41 23.35 17.74
N LEU A 40 15.16 23.25 17.35
CA LEU A 40 14.17 24.31 17.49
C LEU A 40 12.87 23.73 18.06
N ALA A 41 12.24 24.48 18.93
CA ALA A 41 10.99 24.16 19.62
C ALA A 41 9.82 23.93 18.64
N GLY A 42 9.67 22.70 18.20
CA GLY A 42 8.54 22.17 17.43
C GLY A 42 8.10 20.86 18.06
N GLY A 43 6.84 20.49 17.92
CA GLY A 43 6.32 19.20 18.40
C GLY A 43 7.14 18.02 17.85
N ASP A 44 7.01 16.84 18.44
CA ASP A 44 7.80 15.63 18.12
C ASP A 44 7.86 15.29 16.60
N TYR A 45 6.84 15.67 15.82
CA TYR A 45 6.76 15.50 14.36
C TYR A 45 7.69 16.44 13.57
N ASP A 46 8.09 17.59 14.14
CA ASP A 46 9.06 18.50 13.51
C ASP A 46 10.52 18.04 13.73
N LEU A 47 10.76 17.19 14.72
CA LEU A 47 12.10 16.73 15.09
C LEU A 47 12.58 15.51 14.30
N LEU A 48 11.66 14.56 13.99
CA LEU A 48 11.92 13.38 13.18
C LEU A 48 10.71 13.19 12.26
N PRO A 49 10.72 13.70 11.03
CA PRO A 49 9.57 13.60 10.14
C PRO A 49 9.21 12.13 9.89
N TYR A 50 7.93 11.82 10.11
CA TYR A 50 7.38 10.51 9.79
C TYR A 50 7.48 10.26 8.29
N PRO A 51 7.84 9.03 7.87
CA PRO A 51 7.97 8.71 6.46
C PRO A 51 6.65 8.93 5.73
N SER A 52 6.63 9.84 4.74
CA SER A 52 5.47 10.11 3.91
C SER A 52 5.53 9.24 2.66
N MET A 53 4.68 8.20 2.57
CA MET A 53 4.72 7.15 1.55
C MET A 53 3.38 7.01 0.81
N PRO A 54 3.36 6.41 -0.40
CA PRO A 54 2.14 6.05 -1.10
C PRO A 54 1.49 4.79 -0.49
N PHE A 55 0.16 4.75 -0.49
CA PHE A 55 -0.65 3.63 -0.02
C PHE A 55 -1.65 3.20 -1.09
N ALA A 56 -1.44 2.04 -1.71
CA ALA A 56 -2.23 1.56 -2.85
C ALA A 56 -3.75 1.55 -2.60
N TYR A 57 -4.18 1.20 -1.39
CA TYR A 57 -5.60 1.13 -1.01
C TYR A 57 -6.28 2.50 -0.80
N THR A 58 -5.54 3.60 -0.81
CA THR A 58 -6.12 4.96 -0.75
C THR A 58 -6.37 5.56 -2.13
N GLN A 59 -5.90 4.93 -3.22
CA GLN A 59 -6.08 5.44 -4.56
C GLN A 59 -7.56 5.58 -4.92
N PRO A 60 -8.00 6.72 -5.48
CA PRO A 60 -9.37 6.89 -5.95
C PRO A 60 -9.83 5.80 -6.94
N GLY A 61 -8.94 5.32 -7.83
CA GLY A 61 -9.26 4.23 -8.75
C GLY A 61 -9.55 2.90 -8.06
N HIS A 62 -8.86 2.59 -6.96
CA HIS A 62 -9.12 1.43 -6.11
C HIS A 62 -10.41 1.61 -5.31
N LEU A 63 -10.60 2.77 -4.68
CA LEU A 63 -11.82 3.07 -3.91
C LEU A 63 -13.08 2.99 -4.80
N ALA A 64 -13.02 3.51 -6.03
CA ALA A 64 -14.11 3.37 -7.01
C ALA A 64 -14.37 1.92 -7.42
N ALA A 65 -13.32 1.10 -7.54
CA ALA A 65 -13.50 -0.33 -7.79
C ALA A 65 -14.21 -1.02 -6.62
N LEU A 66 -13.85 -0.70 -5.38
CA LEU A 66 -14.53 -1.22 -4.20
C LEU A 66 -16.01 -0.84 -4.17
N THR A 67 -16.35 0.44 -4.40
CA THR A 67 -17.75 0.89 -4.44
C THR A 67 -18.53 0.16 -5.54
N THR A 68 -17.95 -0.01 -6.73
CA THR A 68 -18.54 -0.78 -7.83
C THR A 68 -18.87 -2.21 -7.43
N LEU A 69 -17.96 -2.89 -6.72
CA LEU A 69 -18.18 -4.26 -6.23
C LEU A 69 -19.35 -4.36 -5.26
N PHE A 70 -19.61 -3.32 -4.49
CA PHE A 70 -20.75 -3.23 -3.54
C PHE A 70 -21.98 -2.55 -4.12
N GLY A 71 -22.02 -2.23 -5.44
CA GLY A 71 -23.17 -1.65 -6.13
C GLY A 71 -23.41 -0.18 -5.86
N VAL A 72 -22.44 0.51 -5.31
CA VAL A 72 -22.48 1.95 -5.03
C VAL A 72 -21.75 2.69 -6.15
N ALA A 73 -22.36 3.74 -6.68
CA ALA A 73 -21.72 4.62 -7.64
C ALA A 73 -20.62 5.44 -6.96
N ALA A 74 -19.52 5.69 -7.67
CA ALA A 74 -18.47 6.60 -7.25
C ALA A 74 -18.12 7.57 -8.38
N PRO A 75 -17.66 8.80 -8.05
CA PRO A 75 -17.19 9.76 -9.05
C PRO A 75 -15.99 9.23 -9.85
N PRO A 76 -15.86 9.60 -11.14
CA PRO A 76 -14.73 9.20 -11.98
C PRO A 76 -13.40 9.68 -11.39
N PRO A 77 -12.44 8.78 -11.10
CA PRO A 77 -11.21 9.15 -10.36
C PRO A 77 -10.25 10.07 -11.13
N ASP A 78 -10.24 10.00 -12.46
CA ASP A 78 -9.33 10.74 -13.35
C ASP A 78 -9.61 12.25 -13.43
N ARG A 79 -10.77 12.71 -12.94
CA ARG A 79 -11.20 14.10 -12.88
C ARG A 79 -11.80 14.47 -11.51
N ALA A 80 -11.55 13.66 -10.53
CA ALA A 80 -12.08 13.82 -9.18
C ALA A 80 -11.41 14.97 -8.42
N ARG A 81 -12.10 15.45 -7.39
CA ARG A 81 -11.54 16.30 -6.34
C ARG A 81 -11.20 15.43 -5.15
N VAL A 82 -9.93 15.40 -4.78
CA VAL A 82 -9.39 14.50 -3.75
C VAL A 82 -8.85 15.32 -2.59
N LEU A 83 -9.29 15.00 -1.39
CA LEU A 83 -8.82 15.58 -0.13
C LEU A 83 -8.00 14.55 0.65
N GLU A 84 -6.86 14.95 1.20
CA GLU A 84 -6.13 14.15 2.18
C GLU A 84 -5.93 14.94 3.48
N LEU A 85 -6.44 14.41 4.60
CA LEU A 85 -6.33 14.96 5.94
C LEU A 85 -5.16 14.32 6.69
N GLY A 86 -4.20 15.13 7.14
CA GLY A 86 -2.93 14.69 7.68
C GLY A 86 -2.01 14.14 6.58
N CYS A 87 -1.84 14.88 5.50
CA CYS A 87 -1.10 14.44 4.31
C CYS A 87 0.42 14.40 4.48
N ALA A 88 0.95 14.80 5.62
CA ALA A 88 2.38 15.00 5.87
C ALA A 88 3.04 15.82 4.72
N SER A 89 4.19 15.39 4.20
CA SER A 89 4.84 16.03 3.05
C SER A 89 4.29 15.55 1.68
N GLY A 90 3.07 15.04 1.65
CA GLY A 90 2.36 14.68 0.42
C GLY A 90 2.83 13.40 -0.27
N GLY A 91 3.54 12.49 0.44
CA GLY A 91 4.04 11.26 -0.15
C GLY A 91 2.96 10.35 -0.73
N ASN A 92 1.74 10.46 -0.22
CA ASN A 92 0.59 9.74 -0.76
C ASN A 92 -0.14 10.56 -1.84
N ILE A 93 -0.44 11.83 -1.62
CA ILE A 93 -1.32 12.60 -2.52
C ILE A 93 -0.58 13.18 -3.74
N ILE A 94 0.70 13.57 -3.64
CA ILE A 94 1.46 14.16 -4.75
C ILE A 94 1.63 13.19 -5.93
N PRO A 95 1.97 11.90 -5.73
CA PRO A 95 2.04 10.93 -6.81
C PRO A 95 0.68 10.70 -7.52
N LEU A 96 -0.43 10.81 -6.80
CA LEU A 96 -1.78 10.74 -7.38
C LEU A 96 -2.04 11.94 -8.29
N ALA A 97 -1.64 13.13 -7.86
CA ALA A 97 -1.77 14.35 -8.66
C ALA A 97 -0.93 14.30 -9.94
N ALA A 98 0.29 13.80 -9.86
CA ALA A 98 1.16 13.61 -11.02
C ALA A 98 0.56 12.61 -12.03
N ARG A 99 -0.14 11.58 -11.54
CA ARG A 99 -0.77 10.57 -12.39
C ARG A 99 -2.05 11.03 -13.08
N TRP A 100 -2.84 11.88 -12.42
CA TRP A 100 -4.13 12.33 -12.93
C TRP A 100 -4.19 13.86 -13.07
N PRO A 101 -3.68 14.41 -14.17
CA PRO A 101 -3.54 15.87 -14.36
C PRO A 101 -4.89 16.61 -14.44
N ASN A 102 -5.98 15.90 -14.78
CA ASN A 102 -7.33 16.48 -14.85
C ASN A 102 -8.09 16.43 -13.52
N ALA A 103 -7.58 15.72 -12.52
CA ALA A 103 -8.12 15.69 -11.17
C ALA A 103 -7.49 16.82 -10.33
N ARG A 104 -8.15 17.21 -9.24
CA ARG A 104 -7.67 18.24 -8.31
C ARG A 104 -7.44 17.67 -6.94
N PHE A 105 -6.36 18.10 -6.31
CA PHE A 105 -5.92 17.53 -5.04
C PHE A 105 -5.68 18.62 -4.01
N LEU A 106 -6.15 18.38 -2.78
CA LEU A 106 -5.89 19.19 -1.62
C LEU A 106 -5.37 18.33 -0.47
N GLY A 107 -4.16 18.59 0.00
CA GLY A 107 -3.62 18.04 1.23
C GLY A 107 -3.69 19.04 2.37
N ILE A 108 -4.01 18.58 3.58
CA ILE A 108 -4.00 19.40 4.79
C ILE A 108 -3.11 18.71 5.81
N ASP A 109 -2.19 19.47 6.41
CA ASP A 109 -1.36 19.00 7.51
C ASP A 109 -1.13 20.12 8.53
N LEU A 110 -0.98 19.76 9.80
CA LEU A 110 -0.73 20.71 10.89
C LEU A 110 0.72 21.20 10.87
N ALA A 111 1.67 20.31 10.55
CA ALA A 111 3.10 20.57 10.67
C ALA A 111 3.60 21.46 9.51
N LYS A 112 4.07 22.66 9.84
CA LYS A 112 4.57 23.64 8.86
C LYS A 112 5.68 23.08 7.99
N ARG A 113 6.64 22.35 8.58
CA ARG A 113 7.75 21.72 7.84
C ARG A 113 7.27 20.70 6.80
N HIS A 114 6.27 19.88 7.15
CA HIS A 114 5.66 18.96 6.20
C HIS A 114 5.06 19.68 5.00
N VAL A 115 4.30 20.74 5.26
CA VAL A 115 3.66 21.58 4.23
C VAL A 115 4.71 22.21 3.31
N GLU A 116 5.78 22.77 3.87
CA GLU A 116 6.87 23.37 3.11
C GLU A 116 7.59 22.36 2.21
N HIS A 117 7.94 21.18 2.74
CA HIS A 117 8.54 20.09 1.95
C HIS A 117 7.59 19.59 0.86
N GLY A 118 6.30 19.45 1.15
CA GLY A 118 5.30 19.08 0.17
C GLY A 118 5.22 20.08 -0.98
N ARG A 119 5.21 21.37 -0.69
CA ARG A 119 5.22 22.45 -1.70
C ARG A 119 6.49 22.43 -2.56
N GLN A 120 7.65 22.16 -1.98
CA GLN A 120 8.90 22.00 -2.73
C GLN A 120 8.83 20.79 -3.69
N ARG A 121 8.26 19.66 -3.26
CA ARG A 121 8.05 18.48 -4.13
C ARG A 121 7.08 18.78 -5.27
N ILE A 122 5.98 19.49 -5.00
CA ILE A 122 5.03 19.94 -6.02
C ILE A 122 5.72 20.81 -7.07
N ALA A 123 6.52 21.78 -6.63
CA ALA A 123 7.28 22.66 -7.51
C ALA A 123 8.32 21.89 -8.35
N ALA A 124 9.06 20.94 -7.76
CA ALA A 124 10.04 20.10 -8.45
C ALA A 124 9.40 19.22 -9.54
N LEU A 125 8.13 18.83 -9.35
CA LEU A 125 7.36 18.04 -10.33
C LEU A 125 6.60 18.94 -11.34
N GLY A 126 6.57 20.27 -11.14
CA GLY A 126 5.83 21.20 -11.99
C GLY A 126 4.31 21.00 -11.96
N LEU A 127 3.74 20.50 -10.86
CA LEU A 127 2.33 20.21 -10.75
C LEU A 127 1.51 21.48 -10.45
N SER A 128 0.38 21.65 -11.13
CA SER A 128 -0.55 22.78 -10.95
C SER A 128 -1.93 22.35 -10.42
N ASN A 129 -2.17 21.06 -10.30
CA ASN A 129 -3.46 20.48 -9.92
C ASN A 129 -3.51 20.00 -8.46
N ILE A 130 -2.54 20.38 -7.65
CA ILE A 130 -2.44 20.02 -6.23
C ILE A 130 -2.02 21.22 -5.39
N GLU A 131 -2.61 21.32 -4.20
CA GLU A 131 -2.23 22.26 -3.16
C GLU A 131 -2.02 21.52 -1.84
N ILE A 132 -1.03 21.95 -1.03
CA ILE A 132 -0.87 21.54 0.37
C ILE A 132 -1.02 22.78 1.25
N ARG A 133 -2.01 22.75 2.16
CA ARG A 133 -2.34 23.82 3.12
C ARG A 133 -1.95 23.40 4.52
N GLN A 134 -1.41 24.36 5.28
CA GLN A 134 -1.29 24.19 6.73
C GLN A 134 -2.66 24.39 7.37
N GLY A 135 -3.08 23.49 8.26
CA GLY A 135 -4.35 23.63 8.94
C GLY A 135 -4.52 22.69 10.12
N ASP A 136 -5.18 23.20 11.17
CA ASP A 136 -5.61 22.41 12.32
C ASP A 136 -6.99 21.80 12.02
N LEU A 137 -7.09 20.48 12.04
CA LEU A 137 -8.33 19.74 11.76
C LEU A 137 -9.45 20.03 12.74
N THR A 138 -9.14 20.56 13.93
CA THR A 138 -10.15 21.00 14.92
C THR A 138 -10.86 22.29 14.50
N GLN A 139 -10.21 23.15 13.71
CA GLN A 139 -10.64 24.51 13.43
C GLN A 139 -10.86 24.80 11.94
N ILE A 140 -10.17 24.09 11.04
CA ILE A 140 -10.21 24.36 9.62
C ILE A 140 -11.62 24.20 9.06
N SER A 141 -12.04 25.16 8.23
CA SER A 141 -13.25 25.07 7.41
C SER A 141 -12.86 25.12 5.94
N LEU A 142 -13.42 24.21 5.16
CA LEU A 142 -13.26 24.17 3.70
C LEU A 142 -14.45 24.85 2.99
N GLY A 143 -15.33 25.51 3.74
CA GLY A 143 -16.48 26.20 3.21
C GLY A 143 -17.39 25.27 2.41
N ARG A 144 -17.73 25.68 1.17
CA ARG A 144 -18.59 24.89 0.27
C ARG A 144 -17.81 23.99 -0.69
N GLU A 145 -16.50 23.83 -0.51
CA GLU A 145 -15.71 22.89 -1.33
C GLU A 145 -16.23 21.46 -1.15
N GLN A 146 -16.41 20.77 -2.25
CA GLN A 146 -16.88 19.37 -2.24
C GLN A 146 -15.79 18.48 -2.81
N PHE A 147 -15.55 17.33 -2.17
CA PHE A 147 -14.56 16.35 -2.57
C PHE A 147 -15.22 15.01 -2.91
N ASP A 148 -14.75 14.42 -3.98
CA ASP A 148 -15.24 13.14 -4.47
C ASP A 148 -14.59 11.99 -3.67
N TYR A 149 -13.35 12.18 -3.22
CA TYR A 149 -12.63 11.25 -2.37
C TYR A 149 -11.98 12.00 -1.19
N ALA A 150 -12.16 11.47 0.02
CA ALA A 150 -11.51 11.95 1.22
C ALA A 150 -10.64 10.84 1.83
N ILE A 151 -9.38 11.15 2.09
CA ILE A 151 -8.38 10.20 2.61
C ILE A 151 -7.92 10.71 3.99
N CYS A 152 -7.94 9.84 4.99
CA CYS A 152 -7.32 10.08 6.30
C CYS A 152 -6.56 8.82 6.73
N HIS A 153 -5.27 8.76 6.38
CA HIS A 153 -4.45 7.58 6.65
C HIS A 153 -3.37 7.85 7.68
N GLY A 154 -3.30 6.97 8.71
CA GLY A 154 -2.28 7.06 9.77
C GLY A 154 -2.44 8.23 10.72
N VAL A 155 -3.64 8.81 10.85
CA VAL A 155 -3.91 10.03 11.65
C VAL A 155 -4.93 9.78 12.75
N PHE A 156 -6.07 9.19 12.45
CA PHE A 156 -7.27 9.17 13.30
C PHE A 156 -7.02 8.69 14.75
N SER A 157 -6.20 7.67 14.94
CA SER A 157 -5.86 7.18 16.29
C SER A 157 -4.74 7.94 16.99
N TRP A 158 -4.08 8.87 16.30
CA TRP A 158 -2.91 9.59 16.79
C TRP A 158 -3.20 11.06 17.12
N VAL A 159 -4.47 11.41 17.13
CA VAL A 159 -4.92 12.76 17.42
C VAL A 159 -5.95 12.75 18.55
N THR A 160 -6.18 13.93 19.14
CA THR A 160 -7.19 14.14 20.17
C THR A 160 -8.59 13.82 19.68
N ARG A 161 -9.53 13.59 20.58
CA ARG A 161 -10.95 13.39 20.23
C ARG A 161 -11.51 14.57 19.44
N ALA A 162 -11.17 15.79 19.79
CA ALA A 162 -11.59 16.98 19.06
C ALA A 162 -11.11 16.98 17.60
N ALA A 163 -9.89 16.51 17.33
CA ALA A 163 -9.38 16.39 15.98
C ALA A 163 -10.03 15.22 15.22
N GLN A 164 -10.35 14.10 15.89
CA GLN A 164 -11.17 13.03 15.30
C GLN A 164 -12.55 13.54 14.87
N ASP A 165 -13.21 14.32 15.75
CA ASP A 165 -14.48 14.97 15.46
C ASP A 165 -14.34 15.95 14.28
N GLY A 166 -13.24 16.71 14.23
CA GLY A 166 -12.90 17.58 13.09
C GLY A 166 -12.75 16.83 11.77
N ILE A 167 -12.06 15.68 11.76
CA ILE A 167 -11.94 14.83 10.58
C ILE A 167 -13.31 14.36 10.09
N LEU A 168 -14.14 13.86 10.99
CA LEU A 168 -15.49 13.38 10.64
C LEU A 168 -16.41 14.51 10.20
N ARG A 169 -16.32 15.68 10.84
CA ARG A 169 -17.05 16.89 10.43
C ARG A 169 -16.67 17.30 9.01
N ILE A 170 -15.38 17.37 8.67
CA ILE A 170 -14.93 17.72 7.32
C ILE A 170 -15.46 16.68 6.32
N CYS A 171 -15.35 15.38 6.61
CA CYS A 171 -15.94 14.35 5.75
C CYS A 171 -17.47 14.51 5.62
N SER A 172 -18.19 14.89 6.69
CA SER A 172 -19.62 15.11 6.64
C SER A 172 -20.02 16.33 5.81
N GLU A 173 -19.32 17.46 5.98
CA GLU A 173 -19.63 18.73 5.32
C GLU A 173 -19.17 18.76 3.86
N ASN A 174 -17.99 18.21 3.58
CA ASN A 174 -17.27 18.42 2.32
C ASN A 174 -17.21 17.19 1.41
N LEU A 175 -17.69 16.02 1.82
CA LEU A 175 -17.80 14.89 0.91
C LEU A 175 -18.94 15.10 -0.07
N ALA A 176 -18.73 14.90 -1.37
CA ALA A 176 -19.77 14.96 -2.39
C ALA A 176 -20.87 13.93 -2.12
N ARG A 177 -22.03 14.06 -2.76
CA ARG A 177 -23.18 13.18 -2.57
C ARG A 177 -22.80 11.69 -2.76
N ASP A 178 -22.07 11.40 -3.84
CA ASP A 178 -21.62 10.06 -4.18
C ASP A 178 -20.13 9.86 -3.82
N GLY A 179 -19.62 10.70 -2.92
CA GLY A 179 -18.23 10.69 -2.50
C GLY A 179 -17.89 9.51 -1.59
N VAL A 180 -16.61 9.17 -1.56
CA VAL A 180 -16.05 8.04 -0.83
C VAL A 180 -14.96 8.54 0.13
N ALA A 181 -15.06 8.19 1.41
CA ALA A 181 -14.01 8.45 2.37
C ALA A 181 -13.30 7.17 2.79
N THR A 182 -12.00 7.24 3.05
CA THR A 182 -11.24 6.15 3.66
C THR A 182 -10.51 6.67 4.90
N ILE A 183 -10.72 5.99 6.02
CA ILE A 183 -10.09 6.35 7.30
C ILE A 183 -9.42 5.11 7.87
N SER A 184 -8.13 5.25 8.22
CA SER A 184 -7.41 4.20 8.91
C SER A 184 -7.26 4.51 10.40
N TYR A 185 -7.34 3.48 11.23
CA TYR A 185 -7.26 3.61 12.68
C TYR A 185 -6.78 2.33 13.35
N ASN A 186 -6.24 2.49 14.54
CA ASN A 186 -5.86 1.38 15.42
C ASN A 186 -7.11 0.75 16.03
N VAL A 187 -7.23 -0.57 15.96
CA VAL A 187 -8.44 -1.27 16.39
C VAL A 187 -8.17 -2.26 17.51
N LEU A 188 -9.13 -2.34 18.44
CA LEU A 188 -9.18 -3.31 19.51
C LEU A 188 -9.91 -4.61 19.05
N PRO A 189 -9.53 -5.80 19.55
CA PRO A 189 -8.64 -6.04 20.69
C PRO A 189 -7.13 -6.06 20.33
N GLY A 190 -6.76 -6.19 19.06
CA GLY A 190 -5.36 -6.42 18.67
C GLY A 190 -4.39 -5.35 19.16
N TRP A 191 -4.82 -4.09 19.21
CA TRP A 191 -3.99 -3.00 19.73
C TRP A 191 -3.69 -3.08 21.23
N HIS A 192 -4.46 -3.84 22.02
CA HIS A 192 -4.14 -4.04 23.44
C HIS A 192 -2.74 -4.59 23.66
N MET A 193 -2.30 -5.52 22.82
CA MET A 193 -0.96 -6.10 22.92
C MET A 193 0.14 -5.06 22.66
N ARG A 194 -0.07 -4.17 21.68
CA ARG A 194 0.88 -3.08 21.39
C ARG A 194 0.86 -2.00 22.47
N ARG A 195 -0.31 -1.77 23.10
CA ARG A 195 -0.44 -0.80 24.18
C ARG A 195 0.42 -1.18 25.40
N ILE A 196 0.52 -2.47 25.74
CA ILE A 196 1.41 -2.94 26.80
C ILE A 196 2.85 -2.45 26.57
N VAL A 197 3.36 -2.66 25.36
CA VAL A 197 4.72 -2.24 24.99
C VAL A 197 4.86 -0.72 25.00
N ARG A 198 3.88 -0.01 24.49
CA ARG A 198 3.84 1.44 24.48
C ARG A 198 3.86 2.01 25.92
N ASP A 199 3.06 1.46 26.82
CA ASP A 199 2.97 1.91 28.21
C ASP A 199 4.31 1.70 28.93
N ILE A 200 5.00 0.56 28.69
CA ILE A 200 6.37 0.32 29.19
C ILE A 200 7.34 1.39 28.65
N CYS A 201 7.32 1.66 27.34
CA CYS A 201 8.21 2.62 26.73
C CYS A 201 7.96 4.04 27.28
N LEU A 202 6.71 4.48 27.33
CA LEU A 202 6.34 5.81 27.82
C LEU A 202 6.70 6.02 29.29
N HIS A 203 6.46 4.99 30.14
CA HIS A 203 6.78 5.04 31.56
C HIS A 203 8.29 5.21 31.78
N HIS A 204 9.12 4.46 31.04
CA HIS A 204 10.57 4.49 31.23
C HIS A 204 11.24 5.73 30.61
N VAL A 205 10.76 6.16 29.44
CA VAL A 205 11.42 7.22 28.67
C VAL A 205 11.06 8.62 29.19
N GLY A 206 9.82 8.79 29.69
CA GLY A 206 9.30 10.10 30.03
C GLY A 206 9.02 10.97 28.79
N LYS A 207 8.77 12.26 29.03
CA LYS A 207 8.41 13.22 27.98
C LYS A 207 9.58 14.05 27.47
N GLU A 208 10.71 14.09 28.19
CA GLU A 208 11.81 14.99 27.93
C GLU A 208 13.03 14.30 27.31
N GLY A 209 13.83 15.10 26.59
CA GLY A 209 15.10 14.68 26.03
C GLY A 209 15.10 14.49 24.51
N PRO A 210 16.30 14.39 23.89
CA PRO A 210 16.45 14.24 22.45
C PRO A 210 15.78 12.97 21.92
N ALA A 211 15.11 13.06 20.78
CA ALA A 211 14.34 11.98 20.16
C ALA A 211 15.13 10.66 20.04
N ARG A 212 16.41 10.73 19.63
CA ARG A 212 17.29 9.54 19.53
C ARG A 212 17.53 8.86 20.86
N GLN A 213 17.77 9.66 21.92
CA GLN A 213 17.97 9.10 23.26
C GLN A 213 16.68 8.46 23.78
N ARG A 214 15.53 9.06 23.52
CA ARG A 214 14.22 8.51 23.87
C ARG A 214 14.01 7.14 23.22
N VAL A 215 14.30 7.02 21.92
CA VAL A 215 14.20 5.73 21.19
C VAL A 215 15.17 4.68 21.75
N THR A 216 16.44 5.06 22.04
CA THR A 216 17.42 4.13 22.63
C THR A 216 16.97 3.65 24.00
N LYS A 217 16.47 4.54 24.85
CA LYS A 217 15.91 4.19 26.18
C LYS A 217 14.70 3.25 26.06
N ALA A 218 13.79 3.51 25.11
CA ALA A 218 12.63 2.66 24.88
C ALA A 218 13.01 1.23 24.48
N ARG A 219 13.93 1.08 23.53
CA ARG A 219 14.46 -0.22 23.12
C ARG A 219 15.12 -0.95 24.27
N TRP A 220 15.97 -0.26 25.02
CA TRP A 220 16.68 -0.83 26.15
C TRP A 220 15.72 -1.32 27.23
N ALA A 221 14.73 -0.50 27.63
CA ALA A 221 13.76 -0.86 28.65
C ALA A 221 12.97 -2.11 28.27
N LEU A 222 12.43 -2.15 27.04
CA LEU A 222 11.68 -3.30 26.54
C LEU A 222 12.54 -4.57 26.52
N GLU A 223 13.80 -4.45 26.08
CA GLU A 223 14.74 -5.57 26.04
C GLU A 223 15.05 -6.11 27.44
N GLN A 224 15.31 -5.22 28.44
CA GLN A 224 15.59 -5.66 29.81
C GLN A 224 14.40 -6.40 30.41
N ILE A 225 13.18 -5.86 30.25
CA ILE A 225 11.98 -6.50 30.78
C ILE A 225 11.74 -7.84 30.06
N ALA A 226 11.86 -7.87 28.73
CA ALA A 226 11.68 -9.09 27.94
C ALA A 226 12.64 -10.22 28.34
N LYS A 227 13.88 -9.89 28.75
CA LYS A 227 14.87 -10.85 29.26
C LYS A 227 14.57 -11.34 30.66
N SER A 228 13.85 -10.56 31.47
CA SER A 228 13.60 -10.84 32.88
C SER A 228 12.32 -11.64 33.15
N VAL A 229 11.42 -11.72 32.16
CA VAL A 229 10.15 -12.46 32.29
C VAL A 229 10.28 -13.90 31.80
N SER A 230 9.40 -14.80 32.25
CA SER A 230 9.40 -16.22 31.87
C SER A 230 9.30 -16.41 30.35
N GLU A 231 10.01 -17.39 29.82
CA GLU A 231 9.98 -17.74 28.38
C GLU A 231 8.71 -18.49 27.96
N THR A 232 8.06 -19.13 28.90
CA THR A 232 6.85 -19.94 28.64
C THR A 232 5.55 -19.21 28.97
N ASP A 233 5.65 -18.04 29.63
CA ASP A 233 4.50 -17.21 29.94
C ASP A 233 4.03 -16.45 28.70
N PRO A 234 2.72 -16.39 28.39
CA PRO A 234 2.18 -15.61 27.26
C PRO A 234 2.63 -14.14 27.27
N TYR A 235 2.76 -13.51 28.43
CA TYR A 235 3.26 -12.16 28.56
C TYR A 235 4.74 -12.06 28.16
N GLY A 236 5.56 -13.00 28.60
CA GLY A 236 6.96 -13.05 28.24
C GLY A 236 7.19 -13.33 26.74
N LEU A 237 6.38 -14.19 26.13
CA LEU A 237 6.39 -14.42 24.68
C LEU A 237 6.03 -13.15 23.90
N LEU A 238 4.99 -12.43 24.34
CA LEU A 238 4.59 -11.15 23.75
C LEU A 238 5.74 -10.15 23.78
N LEU A 239 6.34 -9.91 24.94
CA LEU A 239 7.39 -8.91 25.10
C LEU A 239 8.65 -9.25 24.29
N ARG A 240 9.05 -10.53 24.21
CA ARG A 240 10.21 -10.95 23.38
C ARG A 240 9.95 -10.74 21.88
N ASN A 241 8.76 -11.11 21.41
CA ASN A 241 8.40 -10.91 20.01
C ASN A 241 8.38 -9.41 19.66
N GLU A 242 7.83 -8.57 20.52
CA GLU A 242 7.79 -7.12 20.30
C GLU A 242 9.19 -6.48 20.44
N ALA A 243 10.03 -6.92 21.36
CA ALA A 243 11.42 -6.45 21.48
C ALA A 243 12.23 -6.79 20.21
N LYS A 244 12.11 -8.03 19.72
CA LYS A 244 12.73 -8.46 18.45
C LYS A 244 12.24 -7.61 17.27
N ARG A 245 10.93 -7.34 17.21
CA ARG A 245 10.35 -6.48 16.18
C ARG A 245 10.87 -5.05 16.27
N MET A 246 10.86 -4.45 17.48
CA MET A 246 11.30 -3.08 17.72
C MET A 246 12.78 -2.86 17.40
N ALA A 247 13.63 -3.86 17.58
CA ALA A 247 15.04 -3.78 17.24
C ALA A 247 15.30 -3.47 15.76
N GLY A 248 14.42 -3.97 14.86
CA GLY A 248 14.51 -3.76 13.41
C GLY A 248 13.75 -2.55 12.88
N LEU A 249 13.03 -1.78 13.72
CA LEU A 249 12.23 -0.64 13.27
C LEU A 249 13.07 0.64 13.18
N PRO A 250 12.78 1.56 12.24
CA PRO A 250 13.39 2.89 12.20
C PRO A 250 13.07 3.72 13.45
N ALA A 251 13.95 4.62 13.84
CA ALA A 251 13.76 5.49 15.00
C ALA A 251 12.49 6.36 14.89
N SER A 252 12.22 6.91 13.70
CA SER A 252 11.01 7.69 13.42
C SER A 252 9.71 6.90 13.63
N TYR A 253 9.72 5.61 13.26
CA TYR A 253 8.58 4.73 13.51
C TYR A 253 8.35 4.47 15.01
N ILE A 254 9.43 4.21 15.76
CA ILE A 254 9.33 4.00 17.22
C ILE A 254 8.83 5.28 17.90
N LEU A 255 9.31 6.44 17.49
CA LEU A 255 8.86 7.72 18.04
C LEU A 255 7.36 7.93 17.78
N GLY A 256 6.88 7.68 16.57
CA GLY A 256 5.47 7.83 16.20
C GLY A 256 4.53 6.80 16.82
N GLU A 257 4.91 5.50 16.83
CA GLU A 257 4.00 4.42 17.27
C GLU A 257 4.06 4.18 18.78
N PHE A 258 5.23 4.34 19.41
CA PHE A 258 5.42 3.95 20.82
C PHE A 258 5.64 5.13 21.76
N LEU A 259 6.03 6.30 21.26
CA LEU A 259 6.37 7.47 22.09
C LEU A 259 5.54 8.72 21.79
N ALA A 260 4.63 8.69 20.82
CA ALA A 260 3.69 9.79 20.57
C ALA A 260 2.78 10.03 21.80
N ALA A 261 2.36 11.26 22.04
CA ALA A 261 1.53 11.61 23.18
C ALA A 261 0.14 10.97 23.10
N ASP A 262 -0.52 11.16 21.97
CA ASP A 262 -1.88 10.67 21.74
C ASP A 262 -1.88 9.28 21.10
N ASN A 263 -2.74 8.42 21.58
CA ASN A 263 -3.09 7.14 20.96
C ASN A 263 -4.44 6.67 21.48
N THR A 264 -5.47 6.70 20.62
CA THR A 264 -6.85 6.36 20.97
C THR A 264 -7.38 5.27 20.04
N PRO A 265 -6.98 4.00 20.26
CA PRO A 265 -7.58 2.87 19.56
C PRO A 265 -9.03 2.66 20.02
N CYS A 266 -9.87 2.14 19.12
CA CYS A 266 -11.27 1.86 19.44
C CYS A 266 -11.70 0.51 18.87
N TYR A 267 -12.79 -0.05 19.36
CA TYR A 267 -13.44 -1.19 18.71
C TYR A 267 -14.11 -0.74 17.39
N PHE A 268 -14.25 -1.66 16.45
CA PHE A 268 -14.91 -1.38 15.18
C PHE A 268 -16.32 -0.81 15.35
N HIS A 269 -17.15 -1.39 16.22
CA HIS A 269 -18.50 -0.90 16.49
C HIS A 269 -18.50 0.54 17.04
N GLN A 270 -17.53 0.92 17.89
CA GLN A 270 -17.40 2.28 18.42
C GLN A 270 -17.02 3.27 17.30
N PHE A 271 -16.13 2.86 16.37
CA PHE A 271 -15.81 3.67 15.20
C PHE A 271 -17.03 3.88 14.31
N ILE A 272 -17.84 2.83 14.05
CA ILE A 272 -19.06 2.93 13.24
C ILE A 272 -20.11 3.82 13.92
N GLU A 273 -20.28 3.71 15.22
CA GLU A 273 -21.16 4.60 15.98
C GLU A 273 -20.70 6.06 15.87
N HIS A 274 -19.40 6.31 16.02
CA HIS A 274 -18.83 7.65 15.92
C HIS A 274 -19.02 8.23 14.50
N THR A 275 -18.72 7.47 13.44
CA THR A 275 -18.91 7.93 12.05
C THR A 275 -20.39 8.16 11.71
N GLY A 276 -21.28 7.34 12.28
CA GLY A 276 -22.73 7.46 12.13
C GLY A 276 -23.30 8.80 12.62
N GLN A 277 -22.74 9.36 13.71
CA GLN A 277 -23.10 10.68 14.22
C GLN A 277 -22.85 11.82 13.21
N TYR A 278 -21.94 11.58 12.25
CA TYR A 278 -21.60 12.51 11.16
C TYR A 278 -22.25 12.14 9.82
N GLY A 279 -23.25 11.24 9.82
CA GLY A 279 -23.96 10.83 8.61
C GLY A 279 -23.14 10.02 7.63
N LEU A 280 -22.12 9.32 8.11
CA LEU A 280 -21.29 8.37 7.34
C LEU A 280 -21.64 6.93 7.70
N THR A 281 -21.51 6.02 6.75
CA THR A 281 -21.74 4.59 6.97
C THR A 281 -20.62 3.75 6.36
N TYR A 282 -20.39 2.60 6.96
CA TYR A 282 -19.35 1.66 6.53
C TYR A 282 -19.74 0.90 5.26
N LEU A 283 -18.87 0.90 4.28
CA LEU A 283 -19.00 0.13 3.06
C LEU A 283 -18.23 -1.21 3.18
N CYS A 284 -16.92 -1.13 3.31
CA CYS A 284 -16.01 -2.27 3.38
C CYS A 284 -14.63 -1.82 3.92
N GLU A 285 -13.68 -2.74 4.00
CA GLU A 285 -12.26 -2.38 4.19
C GLU A 285 -11.59 -2.06 2.87
N GLY A 286 -10.56 -1.20 2.91
CA GLY A 286 -9.69 -0.91 1.76
C GLY A 286 -8.97 -2.14 1.22
N ASP A 287 -8.66 -3.11 2.08
CA ASP A 287 -8.17 -4.44 1.70
C ASP A 287 -9.29 -5.47 1.91
N LEU A 288 -9.91 -5.96 0.85
CA LEU A 288 -11.02 -6.90 0.94
C LEU A 288 -10.65 -8.21 1.63
N ASN A 289 -9.40 -8.68 1.51
CA ASN A 289 -8.93 -9.88 2.19
C ASN A 289 -8.99 -9.77 3.72
N ALA A 290 -8.98 -8.55 4.23
CA ALA A 290 -9.07 -8.28 5.67
C ALA A 290 -10.52 -8.37 6.21
N SER A 291 -11.54 -8.23 5.36
CA SER A 291 -12.95 -8.11 5.77
C SER A 291 -13.82 -9.27 5.35
N ILE A 292 -13.36 -10.12 4.44
CA ILE A 292 -14.25 -11.13 3.89
C ILE A 292 -14.19 -12.40 4.72
N PRO A 293 -15.32 -12.83 5.31
CA PRO A 293 -15.36 -14.05 6.12
C PRO A 293 -14.84 -15.31 5.43
N GLN A 294 -14.76 -15.29 4.09
CA GLN A 294 -14.26 -16.43 3.32
C GLN A 294 -12.76 -16.64 3.44
N MET A 295 -12.02 -15.63 3.90
CA MET A 295 -10.59 -15.76 4.22
C MET A 295 -10.36 -16.45 5.57
N LEU A 296 -11.39 -16.52 6.42
CA LEU A 296 -11.41 -17.38 7.58
C LEU A 296 -11.54 -18.84 7.13
N ASP A 297 -11.01 -19.77 7.90
CA ASP A 297 -11.28 -21.19 7.66
C ASP A 297 -12.79 -21.50 7.79
N PRO A 298 -13.27 -22.63 7.23
CA PRO A 298 -14.72 -22.94 7.23
C PRO A 298 -15.35 -22.99 8.60
N GLU A 299 -14.64 -23.51 9.61
CA GLU A 299 -15.14 -23.63 10.97
C GLU A 299 -15.25 -22.25 11.62
N MET A 300 -14.24 -21.43 11.49
CA MET A 300 -14.24 -20.06 12.01
C MET A 300 -15.35 -19.21 11.34
N ARG A 301 -15.61 -19.39 10.03
CA ARG A 301 -16.74 -18.75 9.34
C ARG A 301 -18.10 -19.16 9.94
N GLN A 302 -18.27 -20.45 10.22
CA GLN A 302 -19.50 -20.94 10.81
C GLN A 302 -19.71 -20.37 12.19
N ARG A 303 -18.65 -20.34 13.03
CA ARG A 303 -18.69 -19.75 14.38
C ARG A 303 -18.95 -18.23 14.31
N ASN A 304 -18.33 -17.52 13.39
CA ASN A 304 -18.58 -16.08 13.19
C ASN A 304 -20.06 -15.82 12.89
N ARG A 305 -20.67 -16.59 11.98
CA ARG A 305 -22.10 -16.48 11.69
C ARG A 305 -23.00 -16.85 12.85
N ALA A 306 -22.64 -17.85 13.63
CA ALA A 306 -23.38 -18.24 14.82
C ALA A 306 -23.41 -17.12 15.87
N LEU A 307 -22.31 -16.39 16.04
CA LEU A 307 -22.18 -15.30 17.01
C LEU A 307 -22.80 -13.97 16.51
N ALA A 308 -22.61 -13.64 15.26
CA ALA A 308 -23.03 -12.36 14.69
C ALA A 308 -24.42 -12.38 14.03
N GLY A 309 -24.97 -13.55 13.76
CA GLY A 309 -26.20 -13.71 12.97
C GLY A 309 -25.99 -13.22 11.54
N SER A 310 -26.99 -12.49 11.01
CA SER A 310 -26.94 -11.90 9.67
C SER A 310 -26.48 -10.43 9.64
N ASN A 311 -26.15 -9.85 10.80
CA ASN A 311 -25.72 -8.46 10.86
C ASN A 311 -24.30 -8.31 10.32
N PRO A 312 -24.08 -7.61 9.20
CA PRO A 312 -22.78 -7.49 8.57
C PRO A 312 -21.76 -6.72 9.42
N LEU A 313 -22.19 -5.76 10.24
CA LEU A 313 -21.29 -5.00 11.10
C LEU A 313 -20.86 -5.85 12.31
N ALA A 314 -21.75 -6.68 12.84
CA ALA A 314 -21.38 -7.63 13.88
C ALA A 314 -20.39 -8.69 13.36
N LEU A 315 -20.58 -9.19 12.13
CA LEU A 315 -19.63 -10.10 11.49
C LEU A 315 -18.23 -9.50 11.41
N GLU A 316 -18.10 -8.23 11.03
CA GLU A 316 -16.84 -7.50 10.98
C GLU A 316 -16.20 -7.36 12.38
N GLN A 317 -16.98 -7.04 13.42
CA GLN A 317 -16.46 -6.94 14.78
C GLN A 317 -15.93 -8.30 15.28
N TYR A 318 -16.65 -9.39 15.00
CA TYR A 318 -16.18 -10.72 15.40
C TYR A 318 -14.94 -11.18 14.62
N ILE A 319 -14.74 -10.73 13.36
CA ILE A 319 -13.48 -10.96 12.64
C ILE A 319 -12.31 -10.34 13.42
N ASP A 320 -12.47 -9.15 13.99
CA ASP A 320 -11.41 -8.54 14.80
C ASP A 320 -11.10 -9.36 16.07
N PHE A 321 -12.14 -9.91 16.70
CA PHE A 321 -11.95 -10.78 17.87
C PHE A 321 -11.25 -12.10 17.51
N PHE A 322 -11.60 -12.72 16.38
CA PHE A 322 -10.98 -13.97 15.93
C PHE A 322 -9.53 -13.79 15.48
N THR A 323 -9.21 -12.66 14.85
CA THR A 323 -7.90 -12.45 14.23
C THR A 323 -6.94 -11.62 15.09
N GLY A 324 -7.43 -11.01 16.18
CA GLY A 324 -6.63 -10.07 16.98
C GLY A 324 -6.16 -8.88 16.15
N ARG A 325 -6.98 -8.41 15.19
CA ARG A 325 -6.61 -7.33 14.25
C ARG A 325 -6.21 -6.06 15.00
N PRO A 326 -5.02 -5.47 14.70
CA PRO A 326 -4.59 -4.24 15.37
C PRO A 326 -4.89 -2.97 14.58
N PHE A 327 -5.28 -3.07 13.29
CA PHE A 327 -5.41 -1.91 12.39
C PHE A 327 -6.49 -2.13 11.33
N ARG A 328 -7.30 -1.09 11.07
CA ARG A 328 -8.34 -1.07 10.03
C ARG A 328 -8.14 0.08 9.05
N ARG A 329 -8.69 -0.10 7.86
CA ARG A 329 -8.71 0.86 6.75
C ARG A 329 -10.12 0.91 6.20
N SER A 330 -11.02 1.51 6.96
CA SER A 330 -12.45 1.47 6.64
C SER A 330 -12.80 2.45 5.54
N VAL A 331 -13.55 1.97 4.54
CA VAL A 331 -14.12 2.76 3.47
C VAL A 331 -15.54 3.14 3.88
N LEU A 332 -15.82 4.42 3.83
CA LEU A 332 -17.08 5.04 4.26
C LEU A 332 -17.74 5.73 3.07
N ILE A 333 -19.05 5.73 3.08
CA ILE A 333 -19.92 6.49 2.16
C ILE A 333 -20.92 7.29 2.95
N ARG A 334 -21.66 8.17 2.31
CA ARG A 334 -22.76 8.87 2.99
C ARG A 334 -23.86 7.90 3.41
N ALA A 335 -24.45 8.11 4.59
CA ALA A 335 -25.49 7.23 5.14
C ALA A 335 -26.72 7.12 4.21
N GLN A 336 -27.01 8.17 3.40
CA GLN A 336 -28.09 8.16 2.40
C GLN A 336 -27.90 7.09 1.30
N GLN A 337 -26.66 6.65 1.08
CA GLN A 337 -26.34 5.60 0.11
C GLN A 337 -26.41 4.18 0.71
N ALA A 338 -26.67 4.04 2.00
CA ALA A 338 -26.68 2.74 2.69
C ALA A 338 -27.64 1.73 2.04
N SER A 339 -28.80 2.19 1.53
CA SER A 339 -29.77 1.34 0.84
C SER A 339 -29.30 0.82 -0.52
N CYS A 340 -28.27 1.45 -1.12
CA CYS A 340 -27.68 1.01 -2.38
C CYS A 340 -26.65 -0.10 -2.18
N VAL A 341 -26.19 -0.33 -0.95
CA VAL A 341 -25.10 -1.29 -0.66
C VAL A 341 -25.60 -2.70 -0.81
N GLU A 342 -25.09 -3.39 -1.80
CA GLU A 342 -25.33 -4.81 -2.00
C GLU A 342 -24.10 -5.64 -1.62
N ARG A 343 -24.25 -6.46 -0.58
CA ARG A 343 -23.16 -7.33 -0.09
C ARG A 343 -23.16 -8.70 -0.74
N THR A 344 -24.16 -8.99 -1.60
CA THR A 344 -24.20 -10.20 -2.43
C THR A 344 -23.18 -10.07 -3.56
N ARG A 345 -22.40 -11.11 -3.74
CA ARG A 345 -21.41 -11.17 -4.80
C ARG A 345 -22.06 -11.20 -6.16
N ARG A 346 -21.76 -10.23 -7.01
CA ARG A 346 -22.20 -10.17 -8.39
C ARG A 346 -20.98 -10.08 -9.30
N PRO A 347 -20.56 -11.20 -9.93
CA PRO A 347 -19.42 -11.22 -10.84
C PRO A 347 -19.51 -10.17 -11.97
N GLU A 348 -20.72 -9.82 -12.40
CA GLU A 348 -20.97 -8.84 -13.47
C GLU A 348 -20.43 -7.44 -13.14
N ARG A 349 -20.28 -7.13 -11.86
CA ARG A 349 -19.69 -5.86 -11.40
C ARG A 349 -18.19 -5.74 -11.66
N LEU A 350 -17.55 -6.84 -12.02
CA LEU A 350 -16.15 -6.83 -12.46
C LEU A 350 -15.97 -6.27 -13.88
N ARG A 351 -17.02 -6.26 -14.72
CA ARG A 351 -16.92 -5.85 -16.13
C ARG A 351 -16.31 -4.48 -16.38
N PRO A 352 -16.66 -3.42 -15.63
CA PRO A 352 -16.07 -2.08 -15.85
C PRO A 352 -14.68 -1.91 -15.24
N LEU A 353 -14.12 -2.94 -14.62
CA LEU A 353 -12.87 -2.84 -13.87
C LEU A 353 -11.66 -3.34 -14.67
N HIS A 354 -10.49 -2.86 -14.25
CA HIS A 354 -9.18 -3.22 -14.76
C HIS A 354 -8.41 -4.01 -13.73
N PHE A 355 -7.73 -5.08 -14.14
CA PHE A 355 -7.08 -6.04 -13.24
C PHE A 355 -5.59 -6.15 -13.53
N ALA A 356 -4.77 -6.23 -12.48
CA ALA A 356 -3.37 -6.59 -12.56
C ALA A 356 -3.01 -7.61 -11.47
N SER A 357 -2.05 -8.49 -11.76
CA SER A 357 -1.57 -9.45 -10.77
C SER A 357 -0.11 -9.81 -10.99
N ARG A 358 0.65 -9.96 -9.89
CA ARG A 358 2.06 -10.39 -9.88
C ARG A 358 2.22 -11.91 -9.96
N LEU A 359 1.28 -12.58 -10.57
CA LEU A 359 1.35 -14.03 -10.74
C LEU A 359 2.54 -14.44 -11.60
N ARG A 360 3.17 -15.54 -11.24
CA ARG A 360 4.24 -16.19 -12.01
C ARG A 360 3.85 -17.62 -12.31
N PHE A 361 4.02 -18.03 -13.56
CA PHE A 361 3.80 -19.40 -13.97
C PHE A 361 4.78 -20.34 -13.26
N ASP A 362 4.26 -21.41 -12.65
CA ASP A 362 5.02 -22.45 -11.98
C ASP A 362 5.02 -23.72 -12.83
N ALA A 363 6.05 -23.90 -13.64
CA ALA A 363 6.18 -25.05 -14.53
C ALA A 363 6.32 -26.38 -13.75
N SER A 364 6.89 -26.36 -12.54
CA SER A 364 7.12 -27.56 -11.73
C SER A 364 5.83 -28.21 -11.21
N HIS A 365 4.76 -27.41 -11.08
CA HIS A 365 3.44 -27.85 -10.60
C HIS A 365 2.35 -27.73 -11.68
N SER A 366 2.75 -27.60 -12.95
CA SER A 366 1.84 -27.51 -14.11
C SER A 366 1.97 -28.75 -14.99
N ASN A 367 0.88 -29.09 -15.70
CA ASN A 367 0.86 -30.17 -16.70
C ASN A 367 -0.11 -29.81 -17.85
N GLY A 368 -0.28 -30.71 -18.84
CA GLY A 368 -1.14 -30.46 -20.01
C GLY A 368 -2.59 -30.04 -19.65
N ASN A 369 -3.13 -30.51 -18.53
CA ASN A 369 -4.50 -30.26 -18.09
C ASN A 369 -4.63 -29.22 -16.98
N MET A 370 -3.52 -28.76 -16.39
CA MET A 370 -3.53 -27.83 -15.25
C MET A 370 -2.39 -26.84 -15.36
N SER A 371 -2.70 -25.55 -15.19
CA SER A 371 -1.69 -24.49 -15.05
C SER A 371 -1.65 -24.00 -13.61
N THR A 372 -0.46 -23.94 -13.04
CA THR A 372 -0.23 -23.41 -11.68
C THR A 372 0.52 -22.10 -11.76
N TYR A 373 0.11 -21.15 -10.94
CA TYR A 373 0.74 -19.85 -10.77
C TYR A 373 1.05 -19.63 -9.30
N LYS A 374 2.05 -18.83 -8.99
CA LYS A 374 2.37 -18.37 -7.64
C LYS A 374 2.37 -16.86 -7.57
N ASP A 375 1.86 -16.31 -6.47
CA ASP A 375 2.03 -14.90 -6.13
C ASP A 375 3.41 -14.65 -5.48
N ASP A 376 3.72 -13.37 -5.17
CA ASP A 376 4.98 -12.99 -4.51
C ASP A 376 5.13 -13.54 -3.08
N ARG A 377 4.03 -14.03 -2.47
CA ARG A 377 4.02 -14.69 -1.14
C ARG A 377 4.19 -16.20 -1.23
N GLY A 378 4.23 -16.74 -2.46
CA GLY A 378 4.34 -18.19 -2.71
C GLY A 378 3.00 -18.93 -2.67
N HIS A 379 1.85 -18.26 -2.54
CA HIS A 379 0.55 -18.91 -2.60
C HIS A 379 0.28 -19.41 -4.02
N ALA A 380 -0.06 -20.69 -4.14
CA ALA A 380 -0.31 -21.32 -5.41
C ALA A 380 -1.79 -21.19 -5.84
N ILE A 381 -1.99 -20.96 -7.13
CA ILE A 381 -3.28 -20.93 -7.81
C ILE A 381 -3.24 -21.95 -8.94
N ALA A 382 -4.05 -23.00 -8.85
CA ALA A 382 -4.14 -24.03 -9.88
C ALA A 382 -5.45 -23.87 -10.67
N ALA A 383 -5.36 -23.87 -11.99
CA ALA A 383 -6.49 -23.76 -12.90
C ALA A 383 -6.52 -24.91 -13.89
N ARG A 384 -7.68 -25.55 -14.01
CA ARG A 384 -7.95 -26.62 -14.99
C ARG A 384 -8.82 -26.13 -16.15
N ASP A 385 -9.77 -25.24 -15.86
CA ASP A 385 -10.64 -24.64 -16.87
C ASP A 385 -9.80 -23.91 -17.94
N PRO A 386 -9.94 -24.22 -19.24
CA PRO A 386 -9.14 -23.63 -20.31
C PRO A 386 -9.26 -22.10 -20.39
N ALA A 387 -10.47 -21.54 -20.16
CA ALA A 387 -10.67 -20.10 -20.18
C ALA A 387 -9.96 -19.40 -19.02
N VAL A 388 -10.02 -19.99 -17.81
CA VAL A 388 -9.31 -19.51 -16.64
C VAL A 388 -7.79 -19.60 -16.83
N ARG A 389 -7.29 -20.70 -17.39
CA ARG A 389 -5.85 -20.86 -17.70
C ARG A 389 -5.36 -19.75 -18.63
N ARG A 390 -6.10 -19.45 -19.71
CA ARG A 390 -5.77 -18.34 -20.62
C ARG A 390 -5.81 -16.97 -19.93
N ALA A 391 -6.84 -16.72 -19.13
CA ALA A 391 -6.99 -15.47 -18.40
C ALA A 391 -5.83 -15.23 -17.41
N LEU A 392 -5.41 -16.28 -16.67
CA LEU A 392 -4.28 -16.20 -15.75
C LEU A 392 -2.94 -15.99 -16.49
N ALA A 393 -2.75 -16.64 -17.66
CA ALA A 393 -1.57 -16.42 -18.48
C ALA A 393 -1.48 -14.96 -18.94
N ARG A 394 -2.56 -14.42 -19.52
CA ARG A 394 -2.62 -13.01 -19.94
C ARG A 394 -2.37 -12.05 -18.79
N LEU A 395 -2.97 -12.32 -17.63
CA LEU A 395 -2.79 -11.48 -16.44
C LEU A 395 -1.34 -11.48 -15.94
N ALA A 396 -0.67 -12.64 -15.99
CA ALA A 396 0.73 -12.77 -15.60
C ALA A 396 1.68 -12.10 -16.61
N GLU A 397 1.39 -12.22 -17.91
CA GLU A 397 2.21 -11.67 -19.00
C GLU A 397 2.09 -10.15 -19.12
N SER A 398 0.88 -9.59 -18.85
CA SER A 398 0.64 -8.15 -18.98
C SER A 398 1.16 -7.34 -17.81
N TYR A 399 1.43 -7.98 -16.67
CA TYR A 399 1.89 -7.24 -15.49
C TYR A 399 3.18 -6.44 -15.79
N PRO A 400 3.27 -5.15 -15.44
CA PRO A 400 2.43 -4.41 -14.49
C PRO A 400 1.21 -3.69 -15.08
N ALA A 401 0.97 -3.73 -16.37
CA ALA A 401 -0.24 -3.15 -16.96
C ALA A 401 -1.51 -3.87 -16.48
N THR A 402 -2.63 -3.17 -16.54
CA THR A 402 -3.94 -3.75 -16.22
C THR A 402 -4.65 -4.23 -17.49
N LEU A 403 -5.48 -5.27 -17.34
CA LEU A 403 -6.38 -5.78 -18.39
C LEU A 403 -7.83 -5.69 -17.95
N THR A 404 -8.73 -5.47 -18.92
CA THR A 404 -10.18 -5.57 -18.71
C THR A 404 -10.63 -7.03 -18.72
N LEU A 405 -11.84 -7.29 -18.20
CA LEU A 405 -12.44 -8.62 -18.30
C LEU A 405 -12.56 -9.08 -19.77
N GLU A 406 -12.93 -8.19 -20.69
CA GLU A 406 -13.02 -8.49 -22.11
C GLU A 406 -11.68 -8.94 -22.70
N GLN A 407 -10.58 -8.25 -22.37
CA GLN A 407 -9.24 -8.64 -22.79
C GLN A 407 -8.81 -9.99 -22.20
N LEU A 408 -9.19 -10.27 -20.96
CA LEU A 408 -8.88 -11.54 -20.28
C LEU A 408 -9.66 -12.72 -20.89
N THR A 409 -10.89 -12.48 -21.35
CA THR A 409 -11.77 -13.52 -21.93
C THR A 409 -11.76 -13.56 -23.46
N ALA A 410 -10.96 -12.71 -24.12
CA ALA A 410 -10.87 -12.68 -25.57
C ALA A 410 -10.58 -14.09 -26.14
N PRO A 411 -11.32 -14.53 -27.18
CA PRO A 411 -11.11 -15.84 -27.77
C PRO A 411 -9.73 -15.96 -28.42
N SER A 412 -9.15 -17.16 -28.38
CA SER A 412 -7.87 -17.47 -29.04
C SER A 412 -8.06 -18.23 -30.35
N GLY A 413 -9.33 -18.57 -30.72
CA GLY A 413 -9.68 -19.29 -31.94
C GLY A 413 -11.20 -19.43 -32.09
N GLU A 414 -11.65 -19.93 -33.25
CA GLU A 414 -13.09 -20.04 -33.62
C GLU A 414 -13.94 -20.92 -32.67
N ARG A 415 -13.33 -21.95 -32.07
CA ARG A 415 -14.02 -22.84 -31.12
C ARG A 415 -14.38 -22.17 -29.78
N ASP A 416 -13.68 -21.10 -29.41
CA ASP A 416 -13.90 -20.38 -28.15
C ASP A 416 -15.13 -19.44 -28.19
N VAL A 417 -15.70 -19.20 -29.38
CA VAL A 417 -16.83 -18.28 -29.57
C VAL A 417 -18.16 -18.88 -29.10
N ALA A 418 -18.33 -20.19 -29.23
CA ALA A 418 -19.58 -20.89 -28.89
C ALA A 418 -19.86 -20.94 -27.36
N ASP A 419 -18.83 -20.84 -26.51
CA ASP A 419 -18.92 -21.05 -25.05
C ASP A 419 -18.61 -19.80 -24.23
N ARG A 420 -18.74 -18.62 -24.86
CA ARG A 420 -18.29 -17.33 -24.30
C ARG A 420 -18.92 -16.99 -22.95
N GLY A 421 -20.20 -17.29 -22.77
CA GLY A 421 -20.92 -16.97 -21.51
C GLY A 421 -20.40 -17.78 -20.31
N THR A 422 -20.19 -19.08 -20.50
CA THR A 422 -19.69 -19.99 -19.46
C THR A 422 -18.24 -19.68 -19.13
N ALA A 423 -17.42 -19.40 -20.15
CA ALA A 423 -16.03 -18.98 -19.99
C ALA A 423 -15.90 -17.67 -19.20
N GLU A 424 -16.73 -16.67 -19.53
CA GLU A 424 -16.76 -15.39 -18.80
C GLU A 424 -17.15 -15.59 -17.33
N ALA A 425 -18.16 -16.40 -17.05
CA ALA A 425 -18.58 -16.67 -15.67
C ALA A 425 -17.47 -17.34 -14.84
N SER A 426 -16.77 -18.33 -15.41
CA SER A 426 -15.62 -18.99 -14.76
C SER A 426 -14.47 -18.02 -14.48
N VAL A 427 -14.14 -17.17 -15.44
CA VAL A 427 -13.09 -16.15 -15.29
C VAL A 427 -13.50 -15.11 -14.25
N CYS A 428 -14.74 -14.60 -14.27
CA CYS A 428 -15.27 -13.67 -13.27
C CYS A 428 -15.18 -14.24 -11.86
N LYS A 429 -15.61 -15.48 -11.65
CA LYS A 429 -15.53 -16.17 -10.35
C LYS A 429 -14.08 -16.24 -9.85
N THR A 430 -13.16 -16.58 -10.74
CA THR A 430 -11.73 -16.65 -10.41
C THR A 430 -11.15 -15.28 -10.09
N LEU A 431 -11.37 -14.26 -10.93
CA LEU A 431 -10.90 -12.89 -10.70
C LEU A 431 -11.43 -12.33 -9.39
N PHE A 432 -12.73 -12.53 -9.10
CA PHE A 432 -13.28 -12.11 -7.82
C PHE A 432 -12.56 -12.78 -6.65
N GLY A 433 -12.28 -14.08 -6.75
CA GLY A 433 -11.48 -14.80 -5.74
C GLY A 433 -10.07 -14.22 -5.56
N LEU A 434 -9.39 -13.91 -6.66
CA LEU A 434 -8.05 -13.31 -6.64
C LEU A 434 -8.03 -11.91 -6.02
N VAL A 435 -9.01 -11.07 -6.37
CA VAL A 435 -9.14 -9.71 -5.79
C VAL A 435 -9.40 -9.79 -4.29
N VAL A 436 -10.31 -10.68 -3.89
CA VAL A 436 -10.62 -10.91 -2.46
C VAL A 436 -9.42 -11.45 -1.70
N ALA A 437 -8.64 -12.35 -2.30
CA ALA A 437 -7.42 -12.90 -1.70
C ALA A 437 -6.23 -11.92 -1.70
N GLY A 438 -6.37 -10.75 -2.32
CA GLY A 438 -5.28 -9.79 -2.49
C GLY A 438 -4.18 -10.27 -3.45
N GLN A 439 -4.49 -11.25 -4.30
CA GLN A 439 -3.61 -11.81 -5.33
C GLN A 439 -3.74 -11.10 -6.68
N ALA A 440 -4.82 -10.35 -6.86
CA ALA A 440 -5.00 -9.40 -7.95
C ALA A 440 -5.50 -8.06 -7.41
N THR A 441 -5.13 -6.98 -8.08
CA THR A 441 -5.68 -5.65 -7.84
C THR A 441 -6.80 -5.36 -8.81
N ALA A 442 -7.83 -4.62 -8.36
CA ALA A 442 -8.89 -4.09 -9.20
C ALA A 442 -8.88 -2.55 -9.13
N SER A 443 -9.07 -1.89 -10.26
CA SER A 443 -9.14 -0.44 -10.38
C SER A 443 -10.23 -0.03 -11.36
N ALA A 444 -10.89 1.09 -11.10
CA ALA A 444 -11.84 1.69 -12.05
C ALA A 444 -11.14 2.36 -13.25
N LEU A 445 -9.82 2.56 -13.17
CA LEU A 445 -9.01 3.17 -14.23
C LEU A 445 -7.91 2.21 -14.72
N PRO A 446 -7.57 2.26 -16.01
CA PRO A 446 -6.47 1.48 -16.55
C PRO A 446 -5.11 1.97 -16.02
N LEU A 447 -4.19 1.05 -15.89
CA LEU A 447 -2.78 1.33 -15.74
C LEU A 447 -2.03 0.87 -16.99
N LYS A 448 -1.32 1.80 -17.63
CA LYS A 448 -0.37 1.51 -18.71
C LYS A 448 1.04 1.57 -18.12
N ALA A 449 1.78 0.49 -18.23
CA ALA A 449 3.17 0.40 -17.79
C ALA A 449 3.85 -0.72 -18.57
N ASP A 450 5.16 -0.59 -18.79
CA ASP A 450 5.91 -1.64 -19.48
C ASP A 450 6.46 -2.66 -18.49
N GLY A 451 6.22 -3.94 -18.77
CA GLY A 451 6.80 -5.07 -18.04
C GLY A 451 8.25 -5.35 -18.42
N ARG A 452 8.76 -4.70 -19.44
CA ARG A 452 10.14 -4.79 -19.94
C ARG A 452 10.69 -3.40 -20.24
N ALA A 453 11.98 -3.21 -20.03
CA ALA A 453 12.62 -1.95 -20.33
C ALA A 453 12.87 -1.82 -21.83
N ALA A 454 12.43 -0.72 -22.44
CA ALA A 454 12.72 -0.36 -23.82
C ALA A 454 14.21 -0.05 -24.02
N GLU A 455 14.67 0.13 -25.27
CA GLU A 455 16.04 0.52 -25.61
C GLU A 455 16.45 1.82 -24.90
N ARG A 456 15.55 2.80 -24.89
CA ARG A 456 15.67 4.06 -24.16
C ARG A 456 14.59 4.10 -23.10
N PRO A 457 14.86 3.54 -21.89
CA PRO A 457 13.83 3.39 -20.88
C PRO A 457 13.42 4.73 -20.28
N ARG A 458 12.11 4.86 -20.01
CA ARG A 458 11.55 6.03 -19.35
C ARG A 458 10.92 5.63 -18.02
N ALA A 459 11.50 6.07 -16.93
CA ALA A 459 10.85 5.98 -15.62
C ALA A 459 9.90 7.17 -15.43
N TRP A 460 8.77 6.94 -14.75
CA TRP A 460 7.84 8.01 -14.52
C TRP A 460 8.45 9.11 -13.64
N GLN A 461 7.98 10.34 -13.86
CA GLN A 461 8.63 11.53 -13.33
C GLN A 461 8.78 11.53 -11.82
N VAL A 462 7.77 11.07 -11.07
CA VAL A 462 7.81 11.04 -9.60
C VAL A 462 8.96 10.20 -9.09
N ALA A 463 9.14 8.98 -9.64
CA ALA A 463 10.24 8.09 -9.21
C ALA A 463 11.62 8.71 -9.50
N ARG A 464 11.77 9.43 -10.62
CA ARG A 464 13.01 10.14 -10.97
C ARG A 464 13.32 11.27 -9.99
N VAL A 465 12.33 12.09 -9.65
CA VAL A 465 12.47 13.21 -8.69
C VAL A 465 12.73 12.69 -7.28
N GLU A 466 12.04 11.62 -6.85
CA GLU A 466 12.27 10.99 -5.55
C GLU A 466 13.68 10.39 -5.44
N ALA A 467 14.19 9.78 -6.51
CA ALA A 467 15.57 9.29 -6.56
C ALA A 467 16.61 10.43 -6.51
N GLN A 468 16.38 11.53 -7.24
CA GLN A 468 17.23 12.73 -7.16
C GLN A 468 17.26 13.34 -5.76
N ALA A 469 16.12 13.31 -5.07
CA ALA A 469 16.00 13.75 -3.68
C ALA A 469 16.54 12.74 -2.67
N LYS A 470 17.16 11.63 -3.13
CA LYS A 470 17.73 10.56 -2.29
C LYS A 470 16.74 10.00 -1.26
N GLN A 471 15.46 9.90 -1.64
CA GLN A 471 14.46 9.26 -0.79
C GLN A 471 14.81 7.78 -0.61
N PRO A 472 14.58 7.18 0.56
CA PRO A 472 14.89 5.76 0.80
C PRO A 472 13.97 4.80 0.02
N TRP A 473 12.88 5.27 -0.52
CA TRP A 473 11.95 4.58 -1.40
C TRP A 473 11.47 5.50 -2.52
N ILE A 474 10.96 4.90 -3.57
CA ILE A 474 10.34 5.59 -4.71
C ILE A 474 8.93 5.06 -4.93
N THR A 475 8.06 5.91 -5.43
CA THR A 475 6.67 5.59 -5.67
C THR A 475 6.48 4.93 -7.03
N SER A 476 5.85 3.73 -7.06
CA SER A 476 5.51 3.05 -8.31
C SER A 476 4.19 3.54 -8.91
N LEU A 477 3.94 3.23 -10.19
CA LEU A 477 2.67 3.49 -10.87
C LEU A 477 1.49 2.72 -10.25
N HIS A 478 1.75 1.62 -9.53
CA HIS A 478 0.76 0.94 -8.67
C HIS A 478 0.55 1.64 -7.31
N HIS A 479 1.19 2.79 -7.09
CA HIS A 479 1.10 3.56 -5.85
C HIS A 479 1.58 2.77 -4.63
N VAL A 480 2.71 2.11 -4.78
CA VAL A 480 3.39 1.34 -3.75
C VAL A 480 4.80 1.90 -3.56
N ALA A 481 5.25 2.01 -2.33
CA ALA A 481 6.63 2.36 -2.03
C ALA A 481 7.56 1.20 -2.40
N VAL A 482 8.57 1.48 -3.20
CA VAL A 482 9.60 0.54 -3.62
C VAL A 482 10.93 0.98 -3.04
N PRO A 483 11.62 0.15 -2.25
CA PRO A 483 12.94 0.49 -1.72
C PRO A 483 13.91 0.87 -2.85
N LEU A 484 14.61 1.98 -2.66
CA LEU A 484 15.59 2.49 -3.63
C LEU A 484 16.96 1.87 -3.33
N ASP A 485 17.42 0.96 -4.21
CA ASP A 485 18.80 0.46 -4.09
C ASP A 485 19.82 1.42 -4.70
N PRO A 486 21.10 1.30 -4.34
CA PRO A 486 22.13 2.24 -4.76
C PRO A 486 22.32 2.32 -6.28
N VAL A 487 22.18 1.22 -7.03
CA VAL A 487 22.33 1.23 -8.50
C VAL A 487 21.13 1.93 -9.15
N ALA A 488 19.91 1.63 -8.67
CA ALA A 488 18.71 2.33 -9.14
C ALA A 488 18.75 3.83 -8.82
N ALA A 489 19.31 4.22 -7.67
CA ALA A 489 19.48 5.63 -7.30
C ALA A 489 20.35 6.40 -8.30
N VAL A 490 21.41 5.75 -8.83
CA VAL A 490 22.28 6.32 -9.88
C VAL A 490 21.57 6.38 -11.24
N LEU A 491 20.83 5.33 -11.60
CA LEU A 491 20.27 5.20 -12.96
C LEU A 491 18.97 5.99 -13.16
N LEU A 492 18.06 5.99 -12.17
CA LEU A 492 16.72 6.58 -12.29
C LEU A 492 16.69 8.03 -12.80
N PRO A 493 17.56 8.94 -12.37
CA PRO A 493 17.60 10.31 -12.90
C PRO A 493 17.78 10.38 -14.42
N TYR A 494 18.46 9.40 -14.99
CA TYR A 494 18.77 9.32 -16.42
C TYR A 494 17.75 8.49 -17.23
N LEU A 495 16.78 7.86 -16.60
CA LEU A 495 15.72 7.11 -17.29
C LEU A 495 14.62 8.07 -17.75
N ASP A 496 14.95 8.97 -18.67
CA ASP A 496 14.06 10.02 -19.18
C ASP A 496 13.50 9.72 -20.59
N GLY A 497 13.87 8.57 -21.17
CA GLY A 497 13.51 8.17 -22.53
C GLY A 497 14.51 8.64 -23.60
N ASN A 498 15.56 9.39 -23.22
CA ASN A 498 16.58 9.87 -24.16
C ASN A 498 17.88 9.05 -24.09
N ASN A 499 18.18 8.48 -22.94
CA ASN A 499 19.41 7.76 -22.67
C ASN A 499 19.27 6.26 -23.01
N ASP A 500 20.21 5.74 -23.81
CA ASP A 500 20.31 4.31 -24.14
C ASP A 500 21.18 3.54 -23.12
N ARG A 501 21.30 2.20 -23.33
CA ARG A 501 22.12 1.33 -22.47
C ARG A 501 23.58 1.76 -22.37
N GLN A 502 24.13 2.25 -23.48
CA GLN A 502 25.53 2.70 -23.49
C GLN A 502 25.74 3.93 -22.62
N THR A 503 24.84 4.90 -22.69
CA THR A 503 24.85 6.09 -21.83
C THR A 503 24.69 5.71 -20.36
N LEU A 504 23.75 4.79 -20.03
CA LEU A 504 23.56 4.30 -18.66
C LEU A 504 24.80 3.59 -18.13
N LYS A 505 25.51 2.84 -18.99
CA LYS A 505 26.77 2.17 -18.66
C LYS A 505 27.86 3.19 -18.28
N VAL A 506 28.00 4.26 -19.06
CA VAL A 506 28.94 5.35 -18.73
C VAL A 506 28.59 5.94 -17.35
N ARG A 507 27.33 6.28 -17.11
CA ARG A 507 26.88 6.87 -15.83
C ARG A 507 27.16 5.98 -14.62
N LEU A 508 26.83 4.69 -14.73
CA LEU A 508 27.07 3.75 -13.63
C LEU A 508 28.57 3.56 -13.39
N THR A 509 29.37 3.48 -14.46
CA THR A 509 30.85 3.38 -14.36
C THR A 509 31.46 4.60 -13.69
N GLU A 510 31.00 5.80 -14.02
CA GLU A 510 31.44 7.05 -13.38
C GLU A 510 31.09 7.07 -11.89
N ALA A 511 29.89 6.65 -11.51
CA ALA A 511 29.46 6.60 -10.12
C ALA A 511 30.26 5.57 -9.29
N LEU A 512 30.59 4.41 -9.89
CA LEU A 512 31.46 3.40 -9.27
C LEU A 512 32.88 3.97 -9.03
N ARG A 513 33.47 4.65 -10.02
CA ARG A 513 34.80 5.29 -9.88
C ARG A 513 34.82 6.39 -8.84
N ARG A 514 33.73 7.15 -8.68
CA ARG A 514 33.60 8.18 -7.64
C ARG A 514 33.27 7.64 -6.26
N GLY A 515 33.06 6.31 -6.15
CA GLY A 515 32.66 5.67 -4.89
C GLY A 515 31.24 6.01 -4.41
N GLU A 516 30.41 6.58 -5.28
CA GLU A 516 28.99 6.92 -4.99
C GLU A 516 28.14 5.65 -4.82
N VAL A 517 28.53 4.58 -5.48
CA VAL A 517 27.91 3.27 -5.37
C VAL A 517 28.99 2.20 -5.26
N ARG A 518 28.72 1.19 -4.42
CA ARG A 518 29.56 0.00 -4.31
C ARG A 518 28.78 -1.22 -4.73
N VAL A 519 29.41 -2.03 -5.57
CA VAL A 519 28.88 -3.31 -6.03
C VAL A 519 29.85 -4.37 -5.57
N PRO A 520 29.44 -5.37 -4.76
CA PRO A 520 30.35 -6.31 -4.12
C PRO A 520 31.28 -7.08 -5.09
N GLU A 521 30.83 -7.29 -6.33
CA GLU A 521 31.52 -8.08 -7.35
C GLU A 521 32.46 -7.23 -8.23
N LEU A 522 32.53 -5.90 -7.99
CA LEU A 522 33.31 -4.99 -8.83
C LEU A 522 34.36 -4.24 -8.01
N PRO A 523 35.65 -4.24 -8.44
CA PRO A 523 36.65 -3.31 -7.90
C PRO A 523 36.32 -1.87 -8.29
N SER A 524 36.68 -0.90 -7.43
CA SER A 524 36.49 0.52 -7.70
C SER A 524 37.29 0.99 -8.94
N GLU A 525 38.45 0.37 -9.20
CA GLU A 525 39.30 0.59 -10.37
C GLU A 525 39.78 -0.76 -10.93
N PRO A 526 39.30 -1.19 -12.10
CA PRO A 526 39.75 -2.42 -12.74
C PRO A 526 41.13 -2.23 -13.38
N GLY A 527 42.03 -3.20 -13.21
CA GLY A 527 43.26 -3.27 -13.99
C GLY A 527 42.98 -3.50 -15.48
N GLN A 528 43.95 -3.20 -16.37
CA GLN A 528 43.76 -3.32 -17.83
C GLN A 528 43.28 -4.68 -18.31
N ARG A 529 43.64 -5.79 -17.67
CA ARG A 529 43.21 -7.15 -18.01
C ARG A 529 41.79 -7.51 -17.51
N GLU A 530 41.27 -6.75 -16.53
CA GLU A 530 39.95 -6.98 -15.92
C GLU A 530 38.85 -6.10 -16.54
N HIS A 531 39.21 -5.22 -17.49
CA HIS A 531 38.31 -4.22 -18.01
C HIS A 531 37.10 -4.82 -18.77
N VAL A 532 37.31 -5.88 -19.56
CA VAL A 532 36.22 -6.56 -20.28
C VAL A 532 35.24 -7.23 -19.30
N GLN A 533 35.75 -7.86 -18.24
CA GLN A 533 34.93 -8.47 -17.21
C GLN A 533 34.16 -7.41 -16.42
N PHE A 534 34.79 -6.30 -16.08
CA PHE A 534 34.16 -5.16 -15.41
C PHE A 534 32.98 -4.61 -16.22
N GLU A 535 33.19 -4.34 -17.51
CA GLU A 535 32.13 -3.84 -18.40
C GLU A 535 30.95 -4.79 -18.58
N THR A 536 31.22 -6.10 -18.61
CA THR A 536 30.19 -7.13 -18.68
C THR A 536 29.34 -7.16 -17.42
N VAL A 537 29.96 -7.08 -16.25
CA VAL A 537 29.27 -7.05 -14.96
C VAL A 537 28.45 -5.78 -14.82
N VAL A 538 28.98 -4.60 -15.19
CA VAL A 538 28.22 -3.33 -15.20
C VAL A 538 26.96 -3.45 -16.07
N ALA A 539 27.09 -4.00 -17.29
CA ALA A 539 25.94 -4.22 -18.17
C ALA A 539 24.89 -5.16 -17.54
N GLN A 540 25.32 -6.24 -16.90
CA GLN A 540 24.42 -7.16 -16.18
C GLN A 540 23.66 -6.46 -15.02
N TYR A 541 24.33 -5.60 -14.25
CA TYR A 541 23.69 -4.82 -13.19
C TYR A 541 22.65 -3.87 -13.74
N ILE A 542 22.91 -3.21 -14.86
CA ILE A 542 21.94 -2.35 -15.55
C ILE A 542 20.71 -3.15 -15.94
N GLU A 543 20.86 -4.27 -16.65
CA GLU A 543 19.71 -5.08 -17.10
C GLU A 543 18.91 -5.68 -15.93
N ARG A 544 19.58 -6.12 -14.86
CA ARG A 544 18.91 -6.57 -13.62
C ARG A 544 18.11 -5.44 -12.98
N THR A 545 18.69 -4.24 -12.90
CA THR A 545 18.02 -3.06 -12.34
C THR A 545 16.83 -2.65 -13.19
N LEU A 546 16.99 -2.52 -14.50
CA LEU A 546 15.91 -2.16 -15.43
C LEU A 546 14.77 -3.20 -15.38
N SER A 547 15.10 -4.49 -15.38
CA SER A 547 14.11 -5.57 -15.24
C SER A 547 13.34 -5.50 -13.92
N ARG A 548 14.03 -5.12 -12.84
CA ARG A 548 13.40 -4.91 -11.54
C ARG A 548 12.50 -3.69 -11.54
N LEU A 549 12.96 -2.55 -12.08
CA LEU A 549 12.16 -1.33 -12.20
C LEU A 549 10.89 -1.56 -13.03
N ALA A 550 10.99 -2.28 -14.15
CA ALA A 550 9.85 -2.67 -14.96
C ALA A 550 8.83 -3.50 -14.15
N ARG A 551 9.30 -4.55 -13.46
CA ARG A 551 8.43 -5.42 -12.61
C ARG A 551 7.78 -4.67 -11.45
N HIS A 552 8.39 -3.60 -10.95
CA HIS A 552 7.80 -2.76 -9.91
C HIS A 552 6.93 -1.62 -10.46
N ALA A 553 6.58 -1.65 -11.75
CA ALA A 553 5.77 -0.60 -12.38
C ALA A 553 6.37 0.80 -12.23
N LEU A 554 7.67 0.93 -12.48
CA LEU A 554 8.39 2.20 -12.41
C LEU A 554 8.72 2.76 -13.79
N LEU A 555 8.49 1.97 -14.86
CA LEU A 555 8.70 2.38 -16.24
C LEU A 555 7.36 2.71 -16.92
N GLU A 556 7.34 3.86 -17.59
CA GLU A 556 6.22 4.27 -18.44
C GLU A 556 6.27 3.50 -19.77
N PRO A 557 5.10 3.29 -20.43
CA PRO A 557 5.09 2.69 -21.76
C PRO A 557 5.87 3.56 -22.75
N THR A 558 6.64 2.91 -23.59
CA THR A 558 7.22 3.58 -24.76
C THR A 558 6.08 4.02 -25.66
N SER A 559 6.03 5.33 -25.96
CA SER A 559 5.13 5.86 -26.97
C SER A 559 5.44 5.12 -28.29
N SER A 560 4.50 4.27 -28.73
CA SER A 560 4.53 3.66 -30.05
C SER A 560 4.26 4.73 -31.11
#